data_dd9fc79645919639779a8b010e751480
#
_entry.id   dd9fc79645919639779a8b010e751480
#
_cell.length_a   1.000
_cell.length_b   1.000
_cell.length_c   1.000
_cell.angle_alpha   90.00
_cell.angle_beta   90.00
_cell.angle_gamma   90.00
#
_symmetry.space_group_name_H-M   'P 1'
#
loop_
_entity.id
_entity.type
_entity.pdbx_description
1 polymer ?
#
loop_
_entity_poly.entity_id
_entity_poly.type
_entity_poly.pdbx_seq_one_letter_code
_entity_poly.pdbx_strand_id
1 'polypeptide(L)'
;METKVLENVSNDIIPNHARRIGDVGQEQFLAGYILTDVLKEENPNKRIALMAITEKDLYPKPEWNYVFGLASYRDKIAVSSMYRMQKEADFNLGLERLLKICSHEIGHMFGLHHCIEASCVMNGTNSMIETDSHSIRLCSLCQRKLNSGFNYDNLKRLKELEAFFQKNNLDEGLALMKKDFEKIKNK
;
A
#
# COMPACT_ATOMS: atom_id res chain seq x y z
N MET A 1 -15.96 7.59 3.36
CA MET A 1 -15.11 6.95 4.39
C MET A 1 -14.28 8.03 5.06
N GLU A 2 -14.20 8.05 6.37
CA GLU A 2 -13.35 8.98 7.11
C GLU A 2 -12.01 8.31 7.39
N THR A 3 -10.92 9.05 7.21
CA THR A 3 -9.55 8.59 7.51
C THR A 3 -9.03 9.36 8.72
N LYS A 4 -8.46 8.66 9.68
CA LYS A 4 -7.84 9.25 10.87
C LYS A 4 -6.37 8.84 10.91
N VAL A 5 -5.49 9.81 11.08
CA VAL A 5 -4.08 9.58 11.43
C VAL A 5 -4.00 9.42 12.94
N LEU A 6 -3.39 8.34 13.40
CA LEU A 6 -3.15 8.07 14.82
C LEU A 6 -1.80 8.65 15.25
N GLU A 7 -1.56 8.70 16.55
CA GLU A 7 -0.27 9.09 17.10
C GLU A 7 0.83 8.10 16.67
N ASN A 8 2.05 8.63 16.52
CA ASN A 8 3.20 7.81 16.19
C ASN A 8 3.55 6.89 17.38
N VAL A 9 3.87 5.65 17.04
CA VAL A 9 4.30 4.65 18.02
C VAL A 9 5.83 4.53 17.96
N SER A 10 6.49 4.51 19.14
CA SER A 10 7.94 4.34 19.20
C SER A 10 8.38 2.99 18.64
N ASN A 11 9.49 2.97 17.91
CA ASN A 11 10.14 1.74 17.47
C ASN A 11 10.59 0.83 18.63
N ASP A 12 10.70 1.36 19.86
CA ASP A 12 11.13 0.61 21.05
C ASP A 12 10.14 -0.50 21.47
N ILE A 13 8.88 -0.40 21.03
CA ILE A 13 7.89 -1.47 21.24
C ILE A 13 8.22 -2.76 20.50
N ILE A 14 9.08 -2.71 19.48
CA ILE A 14 9.48 -3.89 18.73
C ILE A 14 10.61 -4.58 19.50
N PRO A 15 10.41 -5.79 20.04
CA PRO A 15 11.42 -6.48 20.83
C PRO A 15 12.55 -7.04 19.95
N ASN A 16 13.68 -7.37 20.58
CA ASN A 16 14.88 -7.86 19.88
C ASN A 16 14.64 -9.10 19.01
N HIS A 17 13.74 -10.01 19.41
CA HIS A 17 13.43 -11.20 18.62
C HIS A 17 12.63 -10.91 17.34
N ALA A 18 12.02 -9.72 17.25
CA ALA A 18 11.32 -9.24 16.06
C ALA A 18 12.13 -8.20 15.27
N ARG A 19 13.43 -8.10 15.53
CA ARG A 19 14.39 -7.25 14.81
C ARG A 19 15.53 -8.09 14.25
N ARG A 20 16.15 -7.60 13.19
CA ARG A 20 17.42 -8.12 12.69
C ARG A 20 18.18 -7.03 11.93
N ILE A 21 19.44 -7.30 11.64
CA ILE A 21 20.22 -6.54 10.67
C ILE A 21 20.12 -7.25 9.32
N GLY A 22 19.73 -6.54 8.30
CA GLY A 22 19.61 -7.05 6.94
C GLY A 22 20.93 -7.06 6.17
N ASP A 23 20.89 -7.52 4.93
CA ASP A 23 22.07 -7.82 4.11
C ASP A 23 22.97 -6.61 3.81
N VAL A 24 22.43 -5.38 3.87
CA VAL A 24 23.18 -4.14 3.65
C VAL A 24 23.38 -3.33 4.95
N GLY A 25 23.25 -3.97 6.11
CA GLY A 25 23.49 -3.36 7.42
C GLY A 25 22.32 -2.54 7.97
N GLN A 26 21.16 -2.53 7.30
CA GLN A 26 19.96 -1.84 7.77
C GLN A 26 19.23 -2.64 8.86
N GLU A 27 18.58 -1.92 9.76
CA GLU A 27 17.67 -2.52 10.71
C GLU A 27 16.37 -2.92 10.00
N GLN A 28 15.93 -4.16 10.25
CA GLN A 28 14.68 -4.70 9.73
C GLN A 28 13.76 -5.14 10.87
N PHE A 29 12.46 -4.91 10.70
CA PHE A 29 11.42 -5.40 11.60
C PHE A 29 10.65 -6.58 11.01
N LEU A 30 10.27 -7.53 11.85
CA LEU A 30 9.41 -8.65 11.47
C LEU A 30 7.99 -8.13 11.21
N ALA A 31 7.59 -8.10 9.93
CA ALA A 31 6.29 -7.57 9.54
C ALA A 31 5.11 -8.31 10.21
N GLY A 32 5.22 -9.64 10.37
CA GLY A 32 4.24 -10.45 11.08
C GLY A 32 4.02 -10.02 12.52
N TYR A 33 5.10 -9.68 13.26
CA TYR A 33 5.01 -9.17 14.63
C TYR A 33 4.23 -7.85 14.68
N ILE A 34 4.53 -6.92 13.76
CA ILE A 34 3.79 -5.65 13.69
C ILE A 34 2.29 -5.90 13.49
N LEU A 35 1.93 -6.85 12.63
CA LEU A 35 0.52 -7.17 12.40
C LEU A 35 -0.13 -7.77 13.65
N THR A 36 0.48 -8.79 14.27
CA THR A 36 -0.18 -9.61 15.30
C THR A 36 -0.11 -9.01 16.71
N ASP A 37 0.99 -8.33 17.02
CA ASP A 37 1.28 -7.89 18.40
C ASP A 37 1.17 -6.37 18.57
N VAL A 38 1.24 -5.61 17.47
CA VAL A 38 1.06 -4.15 17.55
C VAL A 38 -0.30 -3.74 17.00
N LEU A 39 -0.56 -4.01 15.69
CA LEU A 39 -1.76 -3.46 15.03
C LEU A 39 -3.05 -4.17 15.41
N LYS A 40 -2.99 -5.47 15.69
CA LYS A 40 -4.20 -6.23 16.04
C LYS A 40 -4.79 -5.76 17.37
N GLU A 41 -3.95 -5.44 18.34
CA GLU A 41 -4.38 -4.88 19.63
C GLU A 41 -4.95 -3.46 19.47
N GLU A 42 -4.39 -2.67 18.54
CA GLU A 42 -4.83 -1.30 18.25
C GLU A 42 -6.07 -1.22 17.36
N ASN A 43 -6.53 -2.35 16.80
CA ASN A 43 -7.71 -2.39 15.93
C ASN A 43 -8.94 -3.01 16.62
N PRO A 44 -9.47 -2.40 17.68
CA PRO A 44 -10.70 -2.89 18.30
C PRO A 44 -11.87 -2.69 17.33
N ASN A 45 -12.48 -3.73 16.89
CA ASN A 45 -13.76 -4.00 16.20
C ASN A 45 -14.55 -2.88 15.47
N LYS A 46 -14.07 -1.64 15.40
CA LYS A 46 -14.79 -0.48 14.84
C LYS A 46 -14.15 0.16 13.62
N ARG A 47 -12.91 -0.18 13.27
CA ARG A 47 -12.22 0.36 12.10
C ARG A 47 -12.38 -0.58 10.93
N ILE A 48 -12.65 -0.03 9.75
CA ILE A 48 -12.77 -0.80 8.51
C ILE A 48 -11.42 -1.40 8.13
N ALA A 49 -10.34 -0.65 8.37
CA ALA A 49 -8.95 -1.07 8.14
C ALA A 49 -8.00 -0.21 8.98
N LEU A 50 -6.84 -0.75 9.34
CA LEU A 50 -5.76 -0.03 9.99
C LEU A 50 -4.45 -0.33 9.26
N MET A 51 -3.69 0.72 8.91
CA MET A 51 -2.39 0.59 8.27
C MET A 51 -1.31 1.32 9.06
N ALA A 52 -0.20 0.65 9.31
CA ALA A 52 1.03 1.27 9.77
C ALA A 52 1.96 1.58 8.60
N ILE A 53 2.72 2.68 8.72
CA ILE A 53 3.82 3.01 7.84
C ILE A 53 5.08 3.13 8.71
N THR A 54 6.15 2.46 8.34
CA THR A 54 7.43 2.49 9.06
C THR A 54 8.57 2.96 8.17
N GLU A 55 9.53 3.67 8.75
CA GLU A 55 10.80 4.01 8.10
C GLU A 55 11.80 2.84 8.07
N LYS A 56 11.58 1.82 8.89
CA LYS A 56 12.44 0.64 8.93
C LYS A 56 12.13 -0.33 7.80
N ASP A 57 13.15 -1.05 7.35
CA ASP A 57 12.95 -2.13 6.38
C ASP A 57 12.17 -3.28 7.03
N LEU A 58 11.46 -4.07 6.23
CA LEU A 58 10.62 -5.15 6.70
C LEU A 58 11.08 -6.51 6.17
N TYR A 59 10.94 -7.55 6.99
CA TYR A 59 11.07 -8.94 6.54
C TYR A 59 9.84 -9.76 6.97
N PRO A 60 9.37 -10.70 6.12
CA PRO A 60 8.13 -11.44 6.42
C PRO A 60 8.39 -12.65 7.31
N LYS A 61 9.58 -13.27 7.18
CA LYS A 61 10.06 -14.44 7.93
C LYS A 61 11.58 -14.60 7.76
N PRO A 62 12.25 -15.38 8.61
CA PRO A 62 13.73 -15.47 8.63
C PRO A 62 14.38 -15.75 7.28
N GLU A 63 13.77 -16.61 6.45
CA GLU A 63 14.34 -17.08 5.19
C GLU A 63 14.22 -16.07 4.03
N TRP A 64 13.46 -15.00 4.22
CA TRP A 64 13.22 -13.98 3.19
C TRP A 64 14.02 -12.72 3.47
N ASN A 65 14.57 -12.13 2.41
CA ASN A 65 15.39 -10.93 2.55
C ASN A 65 14.57 -9.71 2.97
N TYR A 66 13.43 -9.45 2.33
CA TYR A 66 12.57 -8.32 2.67
C TYR A 66 11.17 -8.46 2.07
N VAL A 67 10.27 -7.57 2.52
CA VAL A 67 9.02 -7.23 1.85
C VAL A 67 8.80 -5.72 1.88
N PHE A 68 8.06 -5.20 0.91
CA PHE A 68 7.65 -3.79 0.89
C PHE A 68 6.50 -3.50 1.84
N GLY A 69 5.62 -4.47 2.01
CA GLY A 69 4.50 -4.43 2.92
C GLY A 69 3.97 -5.84 3.21
N LEU A 70 3.05 -5.92 4.14
CA LEU A 70 2.33 -7.14 4.49
C LEU A 70 0.95 -6.79 5.01
N ALA A 71 -0.09 -7.53 4.59
CA ALA A 71 -1.46 -7.33 5.04
C ALA A 71 -2.10 -8.60 5.56
N SER A 72 -3.00 -8.45 6.55
CA SER A 72 -3.94 -9.47 7.00
C SER A 72 -5.34 -9.16 6.48
N TYR A 73 -5.85 -9.99 5.57
CA TYR A 73 -7.23 -9.90 5.12
C TYR A 73 -8.22 -10.12 6.27
N ARG A 74 -7.93 -11.10 7.14
CA ARG A 74 -8.81 -11.47 8.25
C ARG A 74 -8.96 -10.32 9.26
N ASP A 75 -7.85 -9.71 9.67
CA ASP A 75 -7.82 -8.73 10.73
C ASP A 75 -7.94 -7.29 10.22
N LYS A 76 -7.93 -7.08 8.88
CA LYS A 76 -8.00 -5.76 8.22
C LYS A 76 -6.90 -4.81 8.68
N ILE A 77 -5.70 -5.34 8.81
CA ILE A 77 -4.50 -4.61 9.23
C ILE A 77 -3.40 -4.80 8.20
N ALA A 78 -2.55 -3.80 8.03
CA ALA A 78 -1.39 -3.85 7.13
C ALA A 78 -0.23 -3.01 7.66
N VAL A 79 0.98 -3.33 7.21
CA VAL A 79 2.16 -2.51 7.41
C VAL A 79 2.89 -2.33 6.08
N SER A 80 3.39 -1.12 5.81
CA SER A 80 4.23 -0.79 4.66
C SER A 80 5.50 -0.08 5.11
N SER A 81 6.62 -0.39 4.43
CA SER A 81 7.92 0.22 4.69
C SER A 81 8.19 1.37 3.72
N MET A 82 8.69 2.49 4.22
CA MET A 82 9.23 3.58 3.40
C MET A 82 10.71 3.39 3.05
N TYR A 83 11.41 2.48 3.74
CA TYR A 83 12.87 2.35 3.66
C TYR A 83 13.38 2.21 2.22
N ARG A 84 12.77 1.31 1.44
CA ARG A 84 13.20 1.03 0.06
C ARG A 84 12.59 1.98 -0.96
N MET A 85 11.52 2.71 -0.60
CA MET A 85 10.82 3.62 -1.51
C MET A 85 11.66 4.85 -1.86
N GLN A 86 12.50 5.31 -0.92
CA GLN A 86 13.34 6.50 -1.07
C GLN A 86 14.68 6.21 -1.75
N LYS A 87 15.04 4.93 -1.92
CA LYS A 87 16.33 4.58 -2.51
C LYS A 87 16.37 4.98 -3.98
N GLU A 88 17.37 5.79 -4.35
CA GLU A 88 17.57 6.27 -5.72
C GLU A 88 16.32 6.99 -6.30
N ALA A 89 15.57 7.68 -5.44
CA ALA A 89 14.34 8.38 -5.80
C ALA A 89 14.33 9.80 -5.27
N ASP A 90 13.75 10.72 -6.03
CA ASP A 90 13.32 12.00 -5.50
C ASP A 90 12.06 11.83 -4.64
N PHE A 91 11.60 12.95 -4.07
CA PHE A 91 10.41 12.93 -3.20
C PHE A 91 9.15 12.39 -3.92
N ASN A 92 8.92 12.82 -5.18
CA ASN A 92 7.72 12.45 -5.92
C ASN A 92 7.72 10.96 -6.29
N LEU A 93 8.83 10.43 -6.77
CA LEU A 93 8.98 9.00 -7.05
C LEU A 93 8.85 8.16 -5.78
N GLY A 94 9.48 8.58 -4.67
CA GLY A 94 9.34 7.90 -3.38
C GLY A 94 7.89 7.88 -2.88
N LEU A 95 7.16 9.00 -3.02
CA LEU A 95 5.74 9.10 -2.68
C LEU A 95 4.89 8.20 -3.57
N GLU A 96 5.15 8.17 -4.88
CA GLU A 96 4.40 7.32 -5.81
C GLU A 96 4.59 5.83 -5.49
N ARG A 97 5.81 5.38 -5.23
CA ARG A 97 6.13 4.02 -4.77
C ARG A 97 5.38 3.67 -3.49
N LEU A 98 5.40 4.57 -2.50
CA LEU A 98 4.67 4.37 -1.24
C LEU A 98 3.16 4.25 -1.49
N LEU A 99 2.58 5.10 -2.32
CA LEU A 99 1.16 5.03 -2.69
C LEU A 99 0.82 3.71 -3.40
N LYS A 100 1.68 3.23 -4.30
CA LYS A 100 1.50 1.92 -4.96
C LYS A 100 1.47 0.80 -3.93
N ILE A 101 2.46 0.72 -3.04
CA ILE A 101 2.53 -0.35 -2.03
C ILE A 101 1.39 -0.24 -1.01
N CYS A 102 1.12 0.94 -0.46
CA CYS A 102 0.01 1.11 0.48
C CYS A 102 -1.34 0.74 -0.15
N SER A 103 -1.59 1.15 -1.41
CA SER A 103 -2.81 0.78 -2.13
C SER A 103 -2.90 -0.73 -2.39
N HIS A 104 -1.78 -1.39 -2.66
CA HIS A 104 -1.68 -2.84 -2.80
C HIS A 104 -2.08 -3.55 -1.50
N GLU A 105 -1.48 -3.18 -0.37
CA GLU A 105 -1.79 -3.77 0.93
C GLU A 105 -3.24 -3.49 1.35
N ILE A 106 -3.76 -2.29 1.10
CA ILE A 106 -5.17 -1.97 1.31
C ILE A 106 -6.06 -2.87 0.44
N GLY A 107 -5.69 -3.11 -0.80
CA GLY A 107 -6.39 -4.05 -1.68
C GLY A 107 -6.48 -5.44 -1.08
N HIS A 108 -5.39 -5.95 -0.50
CA HIS A 108 -5.38 -7.23 0.22
C HIS A 108 -6.29 -7.22 1.44
N MET A 109 -6.31 -6.15 2.24
CA MET A 109 -7.23 -6.02 3.36
C MET A 109 -8.70 -6.10 2.92
N PHE A 110 -9.02 -5.69 1.69
CA PHE A 110 -10.37 -5.78 1.11
C PHE A 110 -10.61 -7.01 0.23
N GLY A 111 -9.72 -8.01 0.29
CA GLY A 111 -9.92 -9.31 -0.34
C GLY A 111 -9.49 -9.39 -1.79
N LEU A 112 -8.76 -8.41 -2.30
CA LEU A 112 -8.13 -8.55 -3.61
C LEU A 112 -6.88 -9.42 -3.49
N HIS A 113 -6.74 -10.39 -4.38
CA HIS A 113 -5.51 -11.16 -4.56
C HIS A 113 -4.60 -10.50 -5.59
N HIS A 114 -3.36 -10.99 -5.73
CA HIS A 114 -2.48 -10.55 -6.80
C HIS A 114 -3.18 -10.66 -8.16
N CYS A 115 -3.08 -9.61 -8.95
CA CYS A 115 -3.66 -9.54 -10.29
C CYS A 115 -2.61 -10.01 -11.31
N ILE A 116 -3.03 -10.90 -12.21
CA ILE A 116 -2.21 -11.38 -13.34
C ILE A 116 -2.82 -11.00 -14.70
N GLU A 117 -3.98 -10.32 -14.70
CA GLU A 117 -4.78 -10.08 -15.89
C GLU A 117 -4.38 -8.81 -16.65
N ALA A 118 -3.79 -7.84 -15.97
CA ALA A 118 -3.45 -6.54 -16.55
C ALA A 118 -2.42 -5.79 -15.68
N SER A 119 -1.85 -4.68 -16.20
CA SER A 119 -1.10 -3.73 -15.37
C SER A 119 -2.05 -3.11 -14.33
N CYS A 120 -1.76 -3.36 -13.06
CA CYS A 120 -2.64 -3.13 -11.93
C CYS A 120 -1.82 -2.90 -10.66
N VAL A 121 -2.29 -2.04 -9.78
CA VAL A 121 -1.66 -1.88 -8.47
C VAL A 121 -1.62 -3.19 -7.65
N MET A 122 -2.50 -4.14 -7.97
CA MET A 122 -2.50 -5.48 -7.34
C MET A 122 -1.54 -6.48 -7.98
N ASN A 123 -0.68 -6.09 -8.94
CA ASN A 123 0.38 -7.00 -9.40
C ASN A 123 1.37 -7.24 -8.25
N GLY A 124 1.81 -8.49 -8.08
CA GLY A 124 2.90 -8.81 -7.16
C GLY A 124 4.23 -8.29 -7.69
N THR A 125 5.08 -7.78 -6.81
CA THR A 125 6.40 -7.23 -7.17
C THR A 125 7.49 -7.74 -6.23
N ASN A 126 8.64 -8.08 -6.78
CA ASN A 126 9.81 -8.56 -6.03
C ASN A 126 10.95 -7.52 -6.00
N SER A 127 10.82 -6.42 -6.74
CA SER A 127 11.83 -5.36 -6.84
C SER A 127 11.20 -3.98 -7.04
N MET A 128 11.97 -2.91 -6.78
CA MET A 128 11.53 -1.54 -7.08
C MET A 128 11.34 -1.31 -8.58
N ILE A 129 12.16 -1.91 -9.43
CA ILE A 129 12.02 -1.82 -10.89
C ILE A 129 10.67 -2.37 -11.33
N GLU A 130 10.25 -3.50 -10.78
CA GLU A 130 8.91 -4.05 -11.03
C GLU A 130 7.82 -3.13 -10.50
N THR A 131 7.96 -2.60 -9.27
CA THR A 131 7.02 -1.65 -8.67
C THR A 131 6.88 -0.39 -9.53
N ASP A 132 7.98 0.15 -10.02
CA ASP A 132 7.97 1.35 -10.88
C ASP A 132 7.27 1.08 -12.22
N SER A 133 7.39 -0.13 -12.77
CA SER A 133 6.76 -0.52 -14.05
C SER A 133 5.24 -0.77 -13.94
N HIS A 134 4.72 -1.01 -12.74
CA HIS A 134 3.31 -1.31 -12.52
C HIS A 134 2.47 -0.06 -12.32
N SER A 135 1.20 -0.15 -12.72
CA SER A 135 0.25 0.95 -12.60
C SER A 135 -0.10 1.26 -11.14
N ILE A 136 -0.25 2.55 -10.82
CA ILE A 136 -0.76 3.01 -9.51
C ILE A 136 -2.27 2.78 -9.33
N ARG A 137 -2.98 2.32 -10.35
CA ARG A 137 -4.44 2.11 -10.31
C ARG A 137 -4.83 0.65 -10.37
N LEU A 138 -6.03 0.34 -9.89
CA LEU A 138 -6.68 -0.94 -10.12
C LEU A 138 -7.06 -1.09 -11.61
N CYS A 139 -6.86 -2.28 -12.19
CA CYS A 139 -7.44 -2.62 -13.48
C CYS A 139 -8.98 -2.73 -13.38
N SER A 140 -9.67 -2.76 -14.52
CA SER A 140 -11.14 -2.79 -14.55
C SER A 140 -11.75 -3.99 -13.82
N LEU A 141 -11.07 -5.14 -13.82
CA LEU A 141 -11.52 -6.34 -13.12
C LEU A 141 -11.42 -6.16 -11.60
N CYS A 142 -10.25 -5.75 -11.10
CA CYS A 142 -10.03 -5.51 -9.67
C CYS A 142 -10.91 -4.36 -9.16
N GLN A 143 -11.11 -3.33 -9.98
CA GLN A 143 -12.02 -2.23 -9.70
C GLN A 143 -13.48 -2.72 -9.51
N ARG A 144 -13.97 -3.62 -10.37
CA ARG A 144 -15.32 -4.20 -10.24
C ARG A 144 -15.43 -5.07 -8.99
N LYS A 145 -14.41 -5.90 -8.70
CA LYS A 145 -14.37 -6.72 -7.49
C LYS A 145 -14.48 -5.86 -6.24
N LEU A 146 -13.69 -4.78 -6.16
CA LEU A 146 -13.73 -3.86 -5.03
C LEU A 146 -15.09 -3.16 -4.93
N ASN A 147 -15.63 -2.66 -6.04
CA ASN A 147 -16.89 -1.93 -6.06
C ASN A 147 -18.10 -2.81 -5.70
N SER A 148 -18.06 -4.11 -5.99
CA SER A 148 -19.14 -5.04 -5.58
C SER A 148 -19.30 -5.14 -4.06
N GLY A 149 -18.20 -4.89 -3.29
CA GLY A 149 -18.24 -4.88 -1.84
C GLY A 149 -18.56 -3.51 -1.23
N PHE A 150 -18.25 -2.40 -1.91
CA PHE A 150 -18.33 -1.05 -1.36
C PHE A 150 -19.35 -0.13 -2.02
N ASN A 151 -19.77 -0.46 -3.23
CA ASN A 151 -20.76 0.29 -4.01
C ASN A 151 -20.49 1.82 -4.05
N TYR A 152 -19.27 2.22 -4.41
CA TYR A 152 -18.89 3.63 -4.48
C TYR A 152 -19.14 4.23 -5.89
N ASP A 153 -19.35 5.54 -5.94
CA ASP A 153 -19.40 6.30 -7.18
C ASP A 153 -18.02 6.41 -7.82
N ASN A 154 -17.83 5.71 -8.94
CA ASN A 154 -16.55 5.66 -9.61
C ASN A 154 -16.16 6.98 -10.30
N LEU A 155 -17.12 7.77 -10.80
CA LEU A 155 -16.82 9.08 -11.38
C LEU A 155 -16.36 10.07 -10.31
N LYS A 156 -17.05 10.07 -9.17
CA LYS A 156 -16.62 10.88 -8.01
C LYS A 156 -15.23 10.49 -7.56
N ARG A 157 -14.96 9.19 -7.40
CA ARG A 157 -13.63 8.67 -7.03
C ARG A 157 -12.53 9.14 -8.00
N LEU A 158 -12.77 9.06 -9.31
CA LEU A 158 -11.78 9.48 -10.31
C LEU A 158 -11.48 10.97 -10.23
N LYS A 159 -12.49 11.82 -10.02
CA LYS A 159 -12.29 13.27 -9.82
C LYS A 159 -11.49 13.58 -8.56
N GLU A 160 -11.78 12.89 -7.46
CA GLU A 160 -11.05 13.07 -6.19
C GLU A 160 -9.58 12.65 -6.34
N LEU A 161 -9.31 11.52 -7.02
CA LEU A 161 -7.95 11.07 -7.31
C LEU A 161 -7.22 12.00 -8.29
N GLU A 162 -7.89 12.51 -9.33
CA GLU A 162 -7.33 13.51 -10.26
C GLU A 162 -6.86 14.73 -9.48
N ALA A 163 -7.71 15.30 -8.61
CA ALA A 163 -7.37 16.44 -7.77
C ALA A 163 -6.20 16.15 -6.83
N PHE A 164 -6.15 14.94 -6.24
CA PHE A 164 -5.06 14.51 -5.37
C PHE A 164 -3.72 14.42 -6.14
N PHE A 165 -3.70 13.75 -7.29
CA PHE A 165 -2.49 13.60 -8.10
C PHE A 165 -1.98 14.95 -8.62
N GLN A 166 -2.90 15.82 -9.05
CA GLN A 166 -2.55 17.17 -9.49
C GLN A 166 -1.94 18.00 -8.35
N LYS A 167 -2.55 17.97 -7.16
CA LYS A 167 -2.06 18.71 -5.99
C LYS A 167 -0.65 18.30 -5.56
N ASN A 168 -0.32 17.02 -5.74
CA ASN A 168 0.96 16.44 -5.30
C ASN A 168 1.99 16.30 -6.44
N ASN A 169 1.73 16.85 -7.64
CA ASN A 169 2.61 16.80 -8.81
C ASN A 169 2.99 15.36 -9.22
N LEU A 170 2.03 14.42 -9.16
CA LEU A 170 2.20 13.02 -9.53
C LEU A 170 1.63 12.81 -10.94
N ASP A 171 2.41 13.11 -11.95
CA ASP A 171 1.95 13.25 -13.35
C ASP A 171 1.46 11.95 -13.97
N GLU A 172 2.09 10.80 -13.67
CA GLU A 172 1.66 9.49 -14.18
C GLU A 172 0.26 9.14 -13.67
N GLY A 173 0.06 9.24 -12.37
CA GLY A 173 -1.24 9.00 -11.75
C GLY A 173 -2.32 9.95 -12.29
N LEU A 174 -1.99 11.23 -12.44
CA LEU A 174 -2.88 12.25 -13.00
C LEU A 174 -3.33 11.89 -14.43
N ALA A 175 -2.39 11.55 -15.30
CA ALA A 175 -2.68 11.17 -16.68
C ALA A 175 -3.59 9.92 -16.76
N LEU A 176 -3.36 8.93 -15.90
CA LEU A 176 -4.19 7.73 -15.82
C LEU A 176 -5.62 8.04 -15.36
N MET A 177 -5.80 8.89 -14.34
CA MET A 177 -7.14 9.25 -13.85
C MET A 177 -7.94 10.03 -14.90
N LYS A 178 -7.32 10.99 -15.60
CA LYS A 178 -7.95 11.72 -16.71
C LYS A 178 -8.39 10.78 -17.83
N LYS A 179 -7.51 9.88 -18.25
CA LYS A 179 -7.81 8.87 -19.28
C LYS A 179 -8.99 7.96 -18.89
N ASP A 180 -9.04 7.51 -17.65
CA ASP A 180 -10.11 6.65 -17.17
C ASP A 180 -11.45 7.42 -17.03
N PHE A 181 -11.40 8.66 -16.58
CA PHE A 181 -12.57 9.52 -16.49
C PHE A 181 -13.23 9.73 -17.85
N GLU A 182 -12.46 10.08 -18.89
CA GLU A 182 -12.99 10.25 -20.23
C GLU A 182 -13.59 8.96 -20.82
N LYS A 183 -12.98 7.81 -20.56
CA LYS A 183 -13.52 6.52 -21.01
C LYS A 183 -14.85 6.16 -20.38
N ILE A 184 -15.10 6.57 -19.14
CA ILE A 184 -16.35 6.25 -18.44
C ILE A 184 -17.44 7.25 -18.81
N LYS A 185 -17.08 8.54 -18.99
CA LYS A 185 -18.02 9.61 -19.35
C LYS A 185 -18.63 9.42 -20.75
N ASN A 186 -17.86 8.80 -21.66
CA ASN A 186 -18.27 8.60 -23.06
C ASN A 186 -18.97 7.24 -23.30
N LYS A 187 -19.34 6.51 -22.25
CA LYS A 187 -20.16 5.30 -22.30
C LYS A 187 -21.58 5.56 -21.83
#